data_2d6872ebc17a39e0ababba402d2152e6
#
_entry.id   2d6872ebc17a39e0ababba402d2152e6
#
_cell.length_a   1.000
_cell.length_b   1.000
_cell.length_c   1.000
_cell.angle_alpha   90.00
_cell.angle_beta   90.00
_cell.angle_gamma   90.00
#
_symmetry.space_group_name_H-M   'P 1'
#
loop_
_entity.id
_entity.type
_entity.pdbx_description
1 polymer ?
#
loop_
_entity_poly.entity_id
_entity_poly.type
_entity_poly.pdbx_seq_one_letter_code
_entity_poly.pdbx_strand_id
1 'polypeptide(L)'
;MPSDDLRGTMERVGERFNLGEYEIDAYLTVLEHGQLTASEIADRTEIPQPRVYDTVRSLSDRGLVELRESRPMKIIAVDPDDAFTDLESSLSELVDELNARYTAPARDTEAVSLVKSRSTILRYLEEVIDAAEYELALSLTPDLLERFEDLLATRHHQGISIELLVTPAAGA
;
A
#
# COMPACT_ATOMS: atom_id res chain seq x y z
N MET A 1 -21.61 -0.30 6.12
CA MET A 1 -20.37 0.28 6.67
C MET A 1 -19.22 -0.47 6.04
N PRO A 2 -18.24 0.22 5.43
CA PRO A 2 -17.04 -0.46 4.98
C PRO A 2 -16.41 -1.22 6.14
N SER A 3 -15.86 -2.40 5.88
CA SER A 3 -15.16 -3.15 6.92
C SER A 3 -14.00 -2.28 7.45
N ASP A 4 -13.73 -2.33 8.76
CA ASP A 4 -12.61 -1.59 9.38
C ASP A 4 -11.29 -1.84 8.64
N ASP A 5 -11.14 -2.99 8.01
CA ASP A 5 -9.99 -3.38 7.20
C ASP A 5 -9.87 -2.59 5.89
N LEU A 6 -11.00 -2.37 5.17
CA LEU A 6 -11.01 -1.58 3.93
C LEU A 6 -10.67 -0.11 4.22
N ARG A 7 -11.28 0.47 5.26
CA ARG A 7 -11.02 1.85 5.68
C ARG A 7 -9.55 2.04 6.03
N GLY A 8 -9.00 1.19 6.89
CA GLY A 8 -7.60 1.27 7.29
C GLY A 8 -6.63 1.06 6.12
N THR A 9 -6.99 0.25 5.13
CA THR A 9 -6.20 0.11 3.90
C THR A 9 -6.30 1.37 3.04
N MET A 10 -7.49 1.95 2.91
CA MET A 10 -7.70 3.18 2.14
C MET A 10 -6.97 4.38 2.78
N GLU A 11 -6.92 4.47 4.11
CA GLU A 11 -6.14 5.49 4.83
C GLU A 11 -4.64 5.37 4.55
N ARG A 12 -4.08 4.15 4.67
CA ARG A 12 -2.64 3.91 4.38
C ARG A 12 -2.25 4.21 2.93
N VAL A 13 -3.12 3.88 1.99
CA VAL A 13 -2.91 4.21 0.57
C VAL A 13 -3.14 5.70 0.35
N GLY A 14 -4.21 6.25 0.92
CA GLY A 14 -4.59 7.64 0.81
C GLY A 14 -3.51 8.61 1.27
N GLU A 15 -2.81 8.31 2.38
CA GLU A 15 -1.67 9.12 2.84
C GLU A 15 -0.59 9.27 1.76
N ARG A 16 -0.32 8.22 0.98
CA ARG A 16 0.68 8.26 -0.11
C ARG A 16 0.21 9.09 -1.31
N PHE A 17 -1.09 9.20 -1.52
CA PHE A 17 -1.71 9.96 -2.60
C PHE A 17 -2.26 11.31 -2.15
N ASN A 18 -1.96 11.72 -0.92
CA ASN A 18 -2.43 12.98 -0.33
C ASN A 18 -3.96 13.10 -0.34
N LEU A 19 -4.65 11.99 -0.07
CA LEU A 19 -6.09 11.99 0.20
C LEU A 19 -6.30 12.28 1.69
N GLY A 20 -7.08 13.31 1.98
CA GLY A 20 -7.47 13.65 3.35
C GLY A 20 -8.62 12.77 3.84
N GLU A 21 -8.87 12.82 5.15
CA GLU A 21 -9.93 12.06 5.80
C GLU A 21 -11.31 12.29 5.16
N TYR A 22 -11.67 13.53 4.86
CA TYR A 22 -12.93 13.87 4.19
C TYR A 22 -13.03 13.31 2.77
N GLU A 23 -11.93 13.23 2.04
CA GLU A 23 -11.90 12.64 0.70
C GLU A 23 -12.13 11.14 0.76
N ILE A 24 -11.52 10.46 1.72
CA ILE A 24 -11.71 9.03 1.96
C ILE A 24 -13.15 8.75 2.38
N ASP A 25 -13.70 9.50 3.33
CA ASP A 25 -15.08 9.34 3.78
C ASP A 25 -16.09 9.58 2.66
N ALA A 26 -15.91 10.65 1.89
CA ALA A 26 -16.81 10.95 0.78
C ALA A 26 -16.74 9.87 -0.30
N TYR A 27 -15.54 9.42 -0.67
CA TYR A 27 -15.33 8.39 -1.70
C TYR A 27 -15.97 7.07 -1.31
N LEU A 28 -15.68 6.56 -0.10
CA LEU A 28 -16.25 5.30 0.39
C LEU A 28 -17.78 5.38 0.48
N THR A 29 -18.31 6.52 0.91
CA THR A 29 -19.76 6.74 0.99
C THR A 29 -20.41 6.73 -0.40
N VAL A 30 -19.80 7.38 -1.39
CA VAL A 30 -20.33 7.38 -2.76
C VAL A 30 -20.19 5.99 -3.40
N LEU A 31 -19.08 5.30 -3.15
CA LEU A 31 -18.83 3.94 -3.65
C LEU A 31 -19.91 2.95 -3.16
N GLU A 32 -20.27 3.00 -1.87
CA GLU A 32 -21.31 2.14 -1.29
C GLU A 32 -22.71 2.39 -1.85
N HIS A 33 -23.00 3.63 -2.23
CA HIS A 33 -24.36 4.04 -2.65
C HIS A 33 -24.47 4.23 -4.18
N GLY A 34 -23.36 4.17 -4.90
CA GLY A 34 -23.27 4.32 -6.35
C GLY A 34 -23.43 5.76 -6.85
N GLN A 35 -24.41 6.50 -6.34
CA GLN A 35 -24.70 7.87 -6.76
C GLN A 35 -25.34 8.68 -5.62
N LEU A 36 -24.76 9.82 -5.30
CA LEU A 36 -25.27 10.72 -4.25
C LEU A 36 -25.23 12.20 -4.69
N THR A 37 -25.98 13.05 -3.98
CA THR A 37 -25.84 14.51 -4.02
C THR A 37 -24.92 14.99 -2.91
N ALA A 38 -24.43 16.21 -2.98
CA ALA A 38 -23.62 16.81 -1.92
C ALA A 38 -24.33 16.85 -0.56
N SER A 39 -25.65 17.08 -0.56
CA SER A 39 -26.43 17.04 0.69
C SER A 39 -26.51 15.64 1.27
N GLU A 40 -26.74 14.62 0.44
CA GLU A 40 -26.79 13.23 0.88
C GLU A 40 -25.44 12.73 1.40
N ILE A 41 -24.31 13.21 0.86
CA ILE A 41 -22.98 12.94 1.41
C ILE A 41 -22.82 13.58 2.79
N ALA A 42 -23.17 14.87 2.93
CA ALA A 42 -23.11 15.56 4.22
C ALA A 42 -23.97 14.88 5.30
N ASP A 43 -25.14 14.36 4.92
CA ASP A 43 -26.06 13.68 5.84
C ASP A 43 -25.55 12.30 6.29
N ARG A 44 -24.60 11.68 5.56
CA ARG A 44 -24.06 10.34 5.82
C ARG A 44 -22.64 10.33 6.37
N THR A 45 -22.00 11.47 6.37
CA THR A 45 -20.61 11.64 6.83
C THR A 45 -20.53 12.76 7.85
N GLU A 46 -19.40 12.90 8.51
CA GLU A 46 -19.13 14.05 9.38
C GLU A 46 -18.57 15.27 8.61
N ILE A 47 -18.64 15.25 7.27
CA ILE A 47 -18.13 16.33 6.44
C ILE A 47 -19.10 17.51 6.46
N PRO A 48 -18.67 18.71 6.88
CA PRO A 48 -19.54 19.89 6.83
C PRO A 48 -20.00 20.16 5.39
N GLN A 49 -21.29 20.40 5.19
CA GLN A 49 -21.88 20.58 3.85
C GLN A 49 -21.13 21.59 2.95
N PRO A 50 -20.60 22.72 3.44
CA PRO A 50 -19.80 23.63 2.61
C PRO A 50 -18.48 23.00 2.10
N ARG A 51 -17.95 22.01 2.84
CA ARG A 51 -16.71 21.32 2.47
C ARG A 51 -16.92 20.21 1.45
N VAL A 52 -18.13 19.63 1.39
CA VAL A 52 -18.44 18.53 0.47
C VAL A 52 -18.12 18.89 -0.98
N TYR A 53 -18.45 20.13 -1.41
CA TYR A 53 -18.20 20.55 -2.79
C TYR A 53 -16.71 20.58 -3.16
N ASP A 54 -15.86 21.06 -2.25
CA ASP A 54 -14.42 21.08 -2.47
C ASP A 54 -13.85 19.65 -2.44
N THR A 55 -14.35 18.83 -1.51
CA THR A 55 -13.96 17.42 -1.37
C THR A 55 -14.28 16.61 -2.63
N VAL A 56 -15.51 16.72 -3.16
CA VAL A 56 -15.88 15.94 -4.35
C VAL A 56 -15.22 16.47 -5.63
N ARG A 57 -14.88 17.75 -5.71
CA ARG A 57 -14.05 18.29 -6.81
C ARG A 57 -12.65 17.71 -6.77
N SER A 58 -12.03 17.69 -5.59
CA SER A 58 -10.72 17.09 -5.41
C SER A 58 -10.70 15.59 -5.77
N LEU A 59 -11.76 14.84 -5.41
CA LEU A 59 -11.92 13.45 -5.84
C LEU A 59 -12.11 13.31 -7.36
N SER A 60 -12.86 14.24 -7.98
CA SER A 60 -13.07 14.25 -9.42
C SER A 60 -11.79 14.57 -10.19
N ASP A 61 -10.98 15.52 -9.70
CA ASP A 61 -9.68 15.86 -10.28
C ASP A 61 -8.69 14.68 -10.24
N ARG A 62 -8.92 13.74 -9.33
CA ARG A 62 -8.15 12.48 -9.18
C ARG A 62 -8.76 11.29 -9.93
N GLY A 63 -9.89 11.49 -10.61
CA GLY A 63 -10.57 10.42 -11.34
C GLY A 63 -11.30 9.38 -10.48
N LEU A 64 -11.52 9.66 -9.18
CA LEU A 64 -12.20 8.74 -8.27
C LEU A 64 -13.73 8.87 -8.31
N VAL A 65 -14.24 10.02 -8.67
CA VAL A 65 -15.68 10.30 -8.87
C VAL A 65 -15.94 11.12 -10.12
N GLU A 66 -17.09 10.92 -10.72
CA GLU A 66 -17.64 11.78 -11.77
C GLU A 66 -18.64 12.78 -11.18
N LEU A 67 -18.54 14.04 -11.60
CA LEU A 67 -19.52 15.09 -11.29
C LEU A 67 -20.48 15.24 -12.46
N ARG A 68 -21.71 14.79 -12.31
CA ARG A 68 -22.73 14.92 -13.35
C ARG A 68 -23.54 16.19 -13.14
N GLU A 69 -23.50 17.06 -14.10
CA GLU A 69 -24.28 18.29 -14.11
C GLU A 69 -25.79 17.96 -14.19
N SER A 70 -26.45 18.08 -13.06
CA SER A 70 -27.90 17.93 -12.89
C SER A 70 -28.37 18.87 -11.78
N ARG A 71 -29.67 18.96 -11.56
CA ARG A 71 -30.24 19.77 -10.46
C ARG A 71 -31.06 18.89 -9.54
N PRO A 72 -30.51 18.52 -8.38
CA PRO A 72 -29.16 18.80 -7.84
C PRO A 72 -28.05 18.02 -8.57
N MET A 73 -26.79 18.52 -8.48
CA MET A 73 -25.61 17.85 -9.00
C MET A 73 -25.45 16.45 -8.39
N LYS A 74 -25.12 15.48 -9.22
CA LYS A 74 -24.89 14.10 -8.80
C LYS A 74 -23.41 13.76 -8.81
N ILE A 75 -22.98 13.07 -7.77
CA ILE A 75 -21.64 12.53 -7.59
C ILE A 75 -21.74 11.01 -7.76
N ILE A 76 -20.94 10.43 -8.64
CA ILE A 76 -20.96 9.02 -9.01
C ILE A 76 -19.54 8.49 -8.80
N ALA A 77 -19.39 7.35 -8.12
CA ALA A 77 -18.10 6.69 -8.03
C ALA A 77 -17.69 6.15 -9.39
N VAL A 78 -16.44 6.38 -9.77
CA VAL A 78 -15.83 5.68 -10.91
C VAL A 78 -15.60 4.24 -10.50
N ASP A 79 -15.74 3.32 -11.45
CA ASP A 79 -15.44 1.91 -11.19
C ASP A 79 -14.00 1.79 -10.65
N PRO A 80 -13.78 1.12 -9.51
CA PRO A 80 -12.43 1.00 -8.93
C PRO A 80 -11.41 0.40 -9.89
N ASP A 81 -11.80 -0.56 -10.73
CA ASP A 81 -10.91 -1.14 -11.72
C ASP A 81 -10.47 -0.09 -12.75
N ASP A 82 -11.39 0.76 -13.22
CA ASP A 82 -11.07 1.85 -14.13
C ASP A 82 -10.24 2.95 -13.44
N ALA A 83 -10.62 3.34 -12.22
CA ALA A 83 -9.95 4.42 -11.48
C ALA A 83 -8.49 4.09 -11.12
N PHE A 84 -8.18 2.82 -10.83
CA PHE A 84 -6.86 2.41 -10.34
C PHE A 84 -5.98 1.75 -11.40
N THR A 85 -6.52 1.24 -12.51
CA THR A 85 -5.72 0.62 -13.59
C THR A 85 -4.75 1.61 -14.23
N ASP A 86 -5.19 2.83 -14.52
CA ASP A 86 -4.31 3.88 -15.10
C ASP A 86 -3.19 4.27 -14.12
N LEU A 87 -3.50 4.31 -12.83
CA LEU A 87 -2.52 4.60 -11.79
C LEU A 87 -1.50 3.46 -11.65
N GLU A 88 -1.96 2.21 -11.65
CA GLU A 88 -1.10 1.02 -11.63
C GLU A 88 -0.13 1.00 -12.81
N SER A 89 -0.64 1.26 -14.01
CA SER A 89 0.15 1.33 -15.23
C SER A 89 1.21 2.43 -15.16
N SER A 90 0.82 3.63 -14.72
CA SER A 90 1.73 4.78 -14.59
C SER A 90 2.82 4.53 -13.53
N LEU A 91 2.47 3.88 -12.42
CA LEU A 91 3.43 3.49 -11.39
C LEU A 91 4.40 2.41 -11.89
N SER A 92 3.91 1.45 -12.67
CA SER A 92 4.76 0.41 -13.27
C SER A 92 5.77 1.03 -14.23
N GLU A 93 5.34 1.88 -15.14
CA GLU A 93 6.23 2.60 -16.07
C GLU A 93 7.28 3.45 -15.33
N LEU A 94 6.86 4.16 -14.28
CA LEU A 94 7.79 4.95 -13.45
C LEU A 94 8.83 4.06 -12.76
N VAL A 95 8.41 2.92 -12.22
CA VAL A 95 9.32 1.95 -11.57
C VAL A 95 10.33 1.42 -12.58
N ASP A 96 9.90 1.07 -13.79
CA ASP A 96 10.78 0.59 -14.85
C ASP A 96 11.81 1.65 -15.27
N GLU A 97 11.38 2.91 -15.43
CA GLU A 97 12.29 4.02 -15.71
C GLU A 97 13.30 4.27 -14.57
N LEU A 98 12.85 4.19 -13.33
CA LEU A 98 13.72 4.36 -12.18
C LEU A 98 14.72 3.21 -12.07
N ASN A 99 14.28 1.96 -12.31
CA ASN A 99 15.17 0.79 -12.32
C ASN A 99 16.24 0.89 -13.41
N ALA A 100 15.89 1.39 -14.60
CA ALA A 100 16.86 1.61 -15.68
C ALA A 100 17.96 2.62 -15.30
N ARG A 101 17.69 3.52 -14.37
CA ARG A 101 18.65 4.53 -13.87
C ARG A 101 19.29 4.17 -12.53
N TYR A 102 18.75 3.15 -11.86
CA TYR A 102 19.23 2.76 -10.54
C TYR A 102 20.56 2.05 -10.63
N THR A 103 21.60 2.66 -10.07
CA THR A 103 22.89 2.02 -9.87
C THR A 103 22.93 1.49 -8.44
N ALA A 104 22.92 0.17 -8.28
CA ALA A 104 23.04 -0.42 -6.96
C ALA A 104 24.38 0.01 -6.33
N PRO A 105 24.39 0.55 -5.11
CA PRO A 105 25.63 0.84 -4.43
C PRO A 105 26.42 -0.45 -4.25
N ALA A 106 27.75 -0.37 -4.46
CA ALA A 106 28.62 -1.49 -4.18
C ALA A 106 28.42 -1.91 -2.71
N ARG A 107 27.96 -3.13 -2.49
CA ARG A 107 27.78 -3.67 -1.13
C ARG A 107 29.15 -3.99 -0.57
N ASP A 108 29.54 -3.20 0.44
CA ASP A 108 30.68 -3.53 1.27
C ASP A 108 30.27 -4.72 2.14
N THR A 109 30.84 -5.88 1.93
CA THR A 109 30.48 -7.14 2.61
C THR A 109 30.72 -7.09 4.12
N GLU A 110 31.45 -6.07 4.61
CA GLU A 110 31.75 -5.87 6.01
C GLU A 110 30.92 -4.72 6.66
N ALA A 111 30.04 -4.05 5.89
CA ALA A 111 29.29 -2.90 6.39
C ALA A 111 27.98 -3.29 7.09
N VAL A 112 27.75 -2.75 8.28
CA VAL A 112 26.44 -2.83 8.94
C VAL A 112 25.50 -1.83 8.28
N SER A 113 24.41 -2.33 7.68
CA SER A 113 23.38 -1.51 7.05
C SER A 113 22.12 -1.45 7.90
N LEU A 114 21.62 -0.24 8.16
CA LEU A 114 20.35 -0.03 8.85
C LEU A 114 19.23 0.23 7.81
N VAL A 115 18.32 -0.72 7.68
CA VAL A 115 17.15 -0.61 6.78
C VAL A 115 15.90 -0.41 7.63
N LYS A 116 15.10 0.64 7.35
CA LYS A 116 13.91 1.00 8.13
C LYS A 116 12.58 0.67 7.41
N SER A 117 12.58 0.55 6.10
CA SER A 117 11.35 0.25 5.35
C SER A 117 11.06 -1.25 5.39
N ARG A 118 9.84 -1.62 5.83
CA ARG A 118 9.40 -3.03 5.90
C ARG A 118 9.53 -3.74 4.54
N SER A 119 9.10 -3.11 3.46
CA SER A 119 9.19 -3.68 2.11
C SER A 119 10.65 -3.91 1.68
N THR A 120 11.54 -2.96 2.01
CA THR A 120 12.96 -3.08 1.72
C THR A 120 13.61 -4.18 2.57
N ILE A 121 13.22 -4.33 3.84
CA ILE A 121 13.70 -5.41 4.72
C ILE A 121 13.31 -6.77 4.16
N LEU A 122 12.06 -6.95 3.75
CA LEU A 122 11.56 -8.22 3.21
C LEU A 122 12.29 -8.61 1.93
N ARG A 123 12.46 -7.69 0.99
CA ARG A 123 13.22 -7.91 -0.25
C ARG A 123 14.70 -8.22 0.05
N TYR A 124 15.30 -7.50 0.99
CA TYR A 124 16.68 -7.73 1.37
C TYR A 124 16.90 -9.10 2.02
N LEU A 125 15.97 -9.54 2.88
CA LEU A 125 16.00 -10.89 3.46
C LEU A 125 15.91 -11.97 2.39
N GLU A 126 15.01 -11.81 1.43
CA GLU A 126 14.87 -12.74 0.29
C GLU A 126 16.18 -12.83 -0.50
N GLU A 127 16.77 -11.69 -0.85
CA GLU A 127 18.04 -11.63 -1.55
C GLU A 127 19.20 -12.28 -0.76
N VAL A 128 19.26 -12.07 0.56
CA VAL A 128 20.29 -12.66 1.44
C VAL A 128 20.12 -14.17 1.55
N ILE A 129 18.89 -14.65 1.69
CA ILE A 129 18.58 -16.08 1.75
C ILE A 129 18.95 -16.74 0.42
N ASP A 130 18.61 -16.12 -0.70
CA ASP A 130 18.93 -16.65 -2.04
C ASP A 130 20.42 -16.62 -2.38
N ALA A 131 21.14 -15.62 -1.90
CA ALA A 131 22.57 -15.46 -2.16
C ALA A 131 23.47 -16.32 -1.23
N ALA A 132 22.91 -16.96 -0.21
CA ALA A 132 23.69 -17.78 0.70
C ALA A 132 24.27 -19.01 -0.01
N GLU A 133 25.58 -19.24 0.11
CA GLU A 133 26.27 -20.35 -0.55
C GLU A 133 26.63 -21.49 0.42
N TYR A 134 26.91 -21.19 1.68
CA TYR A 134 27.42 -22.18 2.66
C TYR A 134 26.65 -22.15 3.98
N GLU A 135 26.52 -20.97 4.56
CA GLU A 135 25.97 -20.78 5.89
C GLU A 135 25.09 -19.52 5.94
N LEU A 136 24.00 -19.61 6.71
CA LEU A 136 23.06 -18.51 6.89
C LEU A 136 22.65 -18.44 8.37
N ALA A 137 22.99 -17.35 9.06
CA ALA A 137 22.57 -17.08 10.42
C ALA A 137 21.56 -15.92 10.42
N LEU A 138 20.35 -16.18 10.91
CA LEU A 138 19.25 -15.20 10.92
C LEU A 138 18.64 -15.07 12.30
N SER A 139 18.27 -13.83 12.65
CA SER A 139 17.41 -13.52 13.80
C SER A 139 16.10 -12.96 13.29
N LEU A 140 15.01 -13.70 13.45
CA LEU A 140 13.70 -13.39 12.87
C LEU A 140 12.62 -13.35 13.94
N THR A 141 11.59 -12.54 13.71
CA THR A 141 10.33 -12.65 14.46
C THR A 141 9.52 -13.84 13.92
N PRO A 142 8.56 -14.39 14.71
CA PRO A 142 7.72 -15.52 14.25
C PRO A 142 7.04 -15.27 12.91
N ASP A 143 6.49 -14.06 12.71
CA ASP A 143 5.81 -13.68 11.46
C ASP A 143 6.75 -13.70 10.23
N LEU A 144 8.00 -13.29 10.41
CA LEU A 144 9.00 -13.34 9.35
C LEU A 144 9.47 -14.77 9.10
N LEU A 145 9.59 -15.58 10.15
CA LEU A 145 9.94 -16.98 10.00
C LEU A 145 8.87 -17.73 9.20
N GLU A 146 7.60 -17.59 9.57
CA GLU A 146 6.47 -18.19 8.83
C GLU A 146 6.47 -17.76 7.36
N ARG A 147 6.72 -16.49 7.09
CA ARG A 147 6.76 -15.94 5.73
C ARG A 147 7.86 -16.55 4.85
N PHE A 148 9.03 -16.84 5.42
CA PHE A 148 10.20 -17.33 4.68
C PHE A 148 10.47 -18.82 4.87
N GLU A 149 9.57 -19.56 5.55
CA GLU A 149 9.73 -20.97 5.88
C GLU A 149 10.03 -21.83 4.64
N ASP A 150 9.23 -21.70 3.58
CA ASP A 150 9.40 -22.48 2.35
C ASP A 150 10.74 -22.18 1.66
N LEU A 151 11.16 -20.90 1.63
CA LEU A 151 12.43 -20.50 1.03
C LEU A 151 13.62 -21.03 1.84
N LEU A 152 13.57 -20.89 3.15
CA LEU A 152 14.59 -21.42 4.08
C LEU A 152 14.68 -22.95 4.00
N ALA A 153 13.56 -23.65 3.97
CA ALA A 153 13.53 -25.11 3.78
C ALA A 153 14.16 -25.52 2.45
N THR A 154 13.85 -24.82 1.37
CA THR A 154 14.44 -25.05 0.04
C THR A 154 15.95 -24.89 0.07
N ARG A 155 16.46 -23.83 0.68
CA ARG A 155 17.91 -23.56 0.79
C ARG A 155 18.60 -24.59 1.67
N HIS A 156 17.96 -25.01 2.76
CA HIS A 156 18.49 -26.09 3.61
C HIS A 156 18.59 -27.41 2.86
N HIS A 157 17.60 -27.78 2.06
CA HIS A 157 17.65 -28.98 1.21
C HIS A 157 18.75 -28.91 0.13
N GLN A 158 19.16 -27.70 -0.27
CA GLN A 158 20.28 -27.47 -1.18
C GLN A 158 21.66 -27.57 -0.50
N GLY A 159 21.68 -27.84 0.81
CA GLY A 159 22.90 -28.06 1.58
C GLY A 159 23.44 -26.84 2.31
N ILE A 160 22.68 -25.76 2.36
CA ILE A 160 23.04 -24.57 3.14
C ILE A 160 22.80 -24.83 4.64
N SER A 161 23.81 -24.56 5.47
CA SER A 161 23.68 -24.60 6.93
C SER A 161 22.88 -23.39 7.41
N ILE A 162 21.76 -23.60 8.09
CA ILE A 162 20.89 -22.51 8.55
C ILE A 162 20.78 -22.53 10.07
N GLU A 163 21.20 -21.42 10.69
CA GLU A 163 21.03 -21.15 12.10
C GLU A 163 19.97 -20.06 12.31
N LEU A 164 18.93 -20.37 13.10
CA LEU A 164 17.81 -19.46 13.32
C LEU A 164 17.67 -19.12 14.80
N LEU A 165 17.70 -17.82 15.09
CA LEU A 165 17.30 -17.26 16.38
C LEU A 165 15.92 -16.63 16.25
N VAL A 166 14.91 -17.17 16.90
CA VAL A 166 13.56 -16.60 16.93
C VAL A 166 13.45 -15.62 18.08
N THR A 167 13.26 -14.35 17.78
CA THR A 167 13.08 -13.30 18.77
C THR A 167 11.59 -12.98 18.94
N PRO A 168 11.10 -12.76 20.19
CA PRO A 168 9.72 -12.32 20.38
C PRO A 168 9.49 -11.02 19.63
N ALA A 169 8.29 -10.85 19.05
CA ALA A 169 7.90 -9.56 18.47
C ALA A 169 8.09 -8.48 19.56
N ALA A 170 8.79 -7.39 19.23
CA ALA A 170 8.93 -6.26 20.14
C ALA A 170 7.52 -5.82 20.54
N GLY A 171 7.22 -5.88 21.84
CA GLY A 171 5.89 -5.62 22.36
C GLY A 171 5.32 -4.29 21.88
N ALA A 172 4.02 -4.32 21.58
CA ALA A 172 3.19 -3.17 21.29
C ALA A 172 3.11 -2.23 22.52
#